data_fc6450a795bbc2543c93a7ad41426b65
#
_entry.id   fc6450a795bbc2543c93a7ad41426b65
#
_cell.length_a   1.000
_cell.length_b   1.000
_cell.length_c   1.000
_cell.angle_alpha   90.00
_cell.angle_beta   90.00
_cell.angle_gamma   90.00
#
_symmetry.space_group_name_H-M   'P 1'
#
loop_
_entity.id
_entity.type
_entity.pdbx_description
1 polymer ?
#
loop_
_entity_poly.entity_id
_entity_poly.type
_entity_poly.pdbx_seq_one_letter_code
_entity_poly.pdbx_strand_id
1 'polypeptide(L)'
;IETTQIYSKYGSTFKYGETRLEDPDEEFIAEQYFKFFPRPVICGKRDDIMKTLDEIAVTRSFALKYFKTPEEALGKTLENGYRKSITIVSVLEDSPNNSMMQADVYELDKFDRDRENRITDEKQWALLNTKIYLLLAPNINIKAFEKKINSYIVEHEYNKSILLKLVPLTDVRHTFGSELTFNLSYIRTFTVTGLLLLLCVFFNFTNLLLNRLYLRNKEMKLRNAIGADI
;
A
#
# COMPACT_ATOMS: atom_id res chain seq x y z
N ILE A 1 -1.23 -13.26 20.71
CA ILE A 1 -0.88 -12.25 19.69
C ILE A 1 0.10 -12.90 18.75
N GLU A 2 -0.23 -12.96 17.48
CA GLU A 2 0.70 -13.38 16.45
C GLU A 2 1.17 -12.13 15.69
N THR A 3 2.42 -12.16 15.24
CA THR A 3 3.02 -11.01 14.55
C THR A 3 3.65 -11.45 13.24
N THR A 4 3.60 -10.58 12.25
CA THR A 4 4.42 -10.70 11.05
C THR A 4 4.95 -9.32 10.66
N GLN A 5 6.05 -9.29 9.95
CA GLN A 5 6.68 -8.05 9.53
C GLN A 5 7.05 -8.09 8.06
N ILE A 6 7.09 -6.91 7.48
CA ILE A 6 7.51 -6.67 6.10
C ILE A 6 8.49 -5.51 6.11
N TYR A 7 9.56 -5.67 5.39
CA TYR A 7 10.51 -4.61 5.10
C TYR A 7 10.65 -4.46 3.59
N SER A 8 10.28 -3.28 3.07
CA SER A 8 10.42 -2.96 1.66
C SER A 8 11.81 -2.37 1.41
N LYS A 9 12.52 -2.90 0.42
CA LYS A 9 13.80 -2.39 -0.01
C LYS A 9 13.72 -1.97 -1.48
N TYR A 10 14.11 -0.76 -1.73
CA TYR A 10 14.19 -0.22 -3.09
C TYR A 10 15.58 -0.43 -3.69
N GLY A 11 15.62 -0.73 -4.97
CA GLY A 11 16.86 -0.75 -5.75
C GLY A 11 17.69 -2.02 -5.59
N SER A 12 17.07 -3.17 -5.32
CA SER A 12 17.77 -4.46 -5.39
C SER A 12 18.02 -4.83 -6.83
N THR A 13 19.26 -5.14 -7.12
CA THR A 13 19.68 -5.57 -8.46
C THR A 13 19.78 -7.08 -8.48
N PHE A 14 19.02 -7.73 -9.35
CA PHE A 14 19.12 -9.16 -9.59
C PHE A 14 19.77 -9.42 -10.94
N LYS A 15 20.49 -10.53 -11.04
CA LYS A 15 21.07 -11.04 -12.29
C LYS A 15 20.70 -12.49 -12.48
N TYR A 16 20.43 -12.85 -13.73
CA TYR A 16 20.29 -14.21 -14.18
C TYR A 16 21.33 -14.47 -15.27
N GLY A 17 22.41 -15.20 -14.96
CA GLY A 17 23.59 -15.29 -15.81
C GLY A 17 24.20 -13.90 -16.03
N GLU A 18 24.40 -13.53 -17.29
CA GLU A 18 24.92 -12.20 -17.65
C GLU A 18 23.84 -11.11 -17.74
N THR A 19 22.57 -11.50 -17.65
CA THR A 19 21.45 -10.56 -17.80
C THR A 19 21.09 -9.91 -16.46
N ARG A 20 21.17 -8.58 -16.41
CA ARG A 20 20.63 -7.81 -15.29
C ARG A 20 19.11 -7.75 -15.41
N LEU A 21 18.41 -8.12 -14.34
CA LEU A 21 16.97 -7.95 -14.24
C LEU A 21 16.68 -6.48 -13.85
N GLU A 22 15.65 -5.91 -14.46
CA GLU A 22 15.19 -4.57 -14.07
C GLU A 22 14.77 -4.60 -12.60
N ASP A 23 15.04 -3.51 -11.89
CA ASP A 23 14.84 -3.40 -10.45
C ASP A 23 13.40 -3.82 -10.05
N PRO A 24 13.21 -5.05 -9.57
CA PRO A 24 11.89 -5.51 -9.12
C PRO A 24 11.56 -4.91 -7.75
N ASP A 25 10.28 -4.80 -7.47
CA ASP A 25 9.81 -4.50 -6.13
C ASP A 25 10.08 -5.72 -5.23
N GLU A 26 10.99 -5.54 -4.26
CA GLU A 26 11.42 -6.60 -3.35
C GLU A 26 10.88 -6.36 -1.95
N GLU A 27 10.29 -7.38 -1.35
CA GLU A 27 9.88 -7.38 0.05
C GLU A 27 10.59 -8.47 0.84
N PHE A 28 11.20 -8.06 1.96
CA PHE A 28 11.70 -8.97 2.98
C PHE A 28 10.59 -9.27 3.97
N ILE A 29 10.28 -10.55 4.15
CA ILE A 29 9.14 -11.01 4.93
C ILE A 29 9.56 -11.98 6.03
N ALA A 30 8.83 -11.97 7.15
CA ALA A 30 8.97 -12.97 8.18
C ALA A 30 8.44 -14.33 7.72
N GLU A 31 8.95 -15.43 8.32
CA GLU A 31 8.53 -16.81 8.00
C GLU A 31 7.01 -17.01 8.06
N GLN A 32 6.32 -16.25 8.91
CA GLN A 32 4.89 -16.38 9.12
C GLN A 32 4.04 -15.52 8.18
N TYR A 33 4.67 -14.73 7.30
CA TYR A 33 3.99 -13.75 6.46
C TYR A 33 2.84 -14.36 5.65
N PHE A 34 3.07 -15.49 4.98
CA PHE A 34 2.05 -16.13 4.16
C PHE A 34 0.91 -16.81 4.95
N LYS A 35 1.05 -16.96 6.27
CA LYS A 35 -0.07 -17.33 7.15
C LYS A 35 -1.02 -16.16 7.38
N PHE A 36 -0.47 -14.94 7.47
CA PHE A 36 -1.25 -13.71 7.61
C PHE A 36 -1.88 -13.28 6.28
N PHE A 37 -1.10 -13.39 5.22
CA PHE A 37 -1.45 -12.93 3.87
C PHE A 37 -1.29 -14.08 2.88
N PRO A 38 -2.22 -15.05 2.90
CA PRO A 38 -2.13 -16.23 2.03
C PRO A 38 -2.17 -15.82 0.56
N ARG A 39 -1.30 -16.44 -0.23
CA ARG A 39 -1.21 -16.27 -1.68
C ARG A 39 -1.38 -17.60 -2.37
N PRO A 40 -2.18 -17.68 -3.46
CA PRO A 40 -2.21 -18.87 -4.28
C PRO A 40 -0.84 -19.15 -4.89
N VAL A 41 -0.37 -20.37 -4.74
CA VAL A 41 0.87 -20.85 -5.37
C VAL A 41 0.52 -21.48 -6.71
N ILE A 42 1.07 -20.94 -7.78
CA ILE A 42 0.90 -21.45 -9.14
C ILE A 42 1.70 -22.74 -9.30
N CYS A 43 2.98 -22.68 -8.97
CA CYS A 43 3.88 -23.81 -9.00
C CYS A 43 4.97 -23.69 -7.93
N GLY A 44 5.56 -24.81 -7.53
CA GLY A 44 6.57 -24.88 -6.50
C GLY A 44 6.06 -25.31 -5.13
N LYS A 45 6.73 -24.89 -4.06
CA LYS A 45 6.40 -25.24 -2.70
C LYS A 45 5.13 -24.53 -2.26
N ARG A 46 4.14 -25.28 -1.75
CA ARG A 46 2.86 -24.75 -1.25
C ARG A 46 2.85 -24.56 0.26
N ASP A 47 3.38 -25.55 0.96
CA ASP A 47 3.55 -25.48 2.41
C ASP A 47 4.96 -24.99 2.71
N ASP A 48 5.07 -24.03 3.61
CA ASP A 48 6.34 -23.37 3.92
C ASP A 48 7.05 -22.89 2.65
N ILE A 49 6.44 -21.93 1.98
CA ILE A 49 6.83 -21.40 0.66
C ILE A 49 8.34 -21.15 0.57
N MET A 50 8.93 -20.60 1.63
CA MET A 50 10.37 -20.42 1.79
C MET A 50 10.80 -20.86 3.18
N LYS A 51 11.94 -21.56 3.29
CA LYS A 51 12.49 -22.04 4.57
C LYS A 51 13.87 -21.51 4.89
N THR A 52 14.61 -21.17 3.86
CA THR A 52 15.99 -20.73 3.98
C THR A 52 16.18 -19.37 3.34
N LEU A 53 17.23 -18.68 3.76
CA LEU A 53 17.57 -17.34 3.26
C LEU A 53 18.09 -17.33 1.82
N ASP A 54 18.30 -18.51 1.24
CA ASP A 54 18.73 -18.69 -0.13
C ASP A 54 17.57 -19.05 -1.06
N GLU A 55 16.34 -19.03 -0.50
CA GLU A 55 15.10 -19.29 -1.21
C GLU A 55 14.31 -17.99 -1.38
N ILE A 56 13.74 -17.83 -2.58
CA ILE A 56 12.83 -16.73 -2.90
C ILE A 56 11.55 -17.26 -3.51
N ALA A 57 10.48 -16.49 -3.29
CA ALA A 57 9.24 -16.64 -4.03
C ALA A 57 9.06 -15.42 -4.95
N VAL A 58 8.59 -15.66 -6.16
CA VAL A 58 8.37 -14.61 -7.17
C VAL A 58 6.93 -14.60 -7.63
N THR A 59 6.47 -13.49 -8.16
CA THR A 59 5.13 -13.38 -8.75
C THR A 59 5.10 -13.97 -10.15
N ARG A 60 3.88 -14.27 -10.61
CA ARG A 60 3.62 -14.73 -11.97
C ARG A 60 4.12 -13.73 -13.01
N SER A 61 3.82 -12.45 -12.83
CA SER A 61 4.25 -11.39 -13.73
C SER A 61 5.76 -11.31 -13.82
N PHE A 62 6.47 -11.40 -12.67
CA PHE A 62 7.94 -11.49 -12.67
C PHE A 62 8.45 -12.72 -13.42
N ALA A 63 7.88 -13.89 -13.15
CA ALA A 63 8.28 -15.12 -13.82
C ALA A 63 8.11 -15.02 -15.35
N LEU A 64 6.97 -14.52 -15.83
CA LEU A 64 6.69 -14.35 -17.26
C LEU A 64 7.53 -13.25 -17.93
N LYS A 65 7.99 -12.26 -17.17
CA LYS A 65 8.84 -11.17 -17.69
C LYS A 65 10.24 -11.69 -18.09
N TYR A 66 10.77 -12.69 -17.36
CA TYR A 66 12.15 -13.16 -17.54
C TYR A 66 12.25 -14.61 -17.99
N PHE A 67 11.18 -15.39 -17.85
CA PHE A 67 11.10 -16.79 -18.25
C PHE A 67 9.87 -17.01 -19.12
N LYS A 68 9.86 -18.05 -19.92
CA LYS A 68 8.73 -18.32 -20.85
C LYS A 68 7.48 -18.79 -20.11
N THR A 69 7.67 -19.54 -19.04
CA THR A 69 6.57 -20.06 -18.21
C THR A 69 6.90 -19.95 -16.71
N PRO A 70 5.92 -19.93 -15.82
CA PRO A 70 6.16 -19.96 -14.39
C PRO A 70 6.96 -21.18 -13.93
N GLU A 71 6.75 -22.34 -14.56
CA GLU A 71 7.44 -23.59 -14.23
C GLU A 71 8.94 -23.51 -14.61
N GLU A 72 9.26 -22.80 -15.67
CA GLU A 72 10.66 -22.61 -16.10
C GLU A 72 11.45 -21.77 -15.10
N ALA A 73 10.78 -20.89 -14.36
CA ALA A 73 11.41 -20.07 -13.32
C ALA A 73 11.83 -20.90 -12.09
N LEU A 74 11.13 -22.02 -11.81
CA LEU A 74 11.45 -22.85 -10.65
C LEU A 74 12.87 -23.44 -10.73
N GLY A 75 13.56 -23.39 -9.59
CA GLY A 75 14.93 -23.92 -9.46
C GLY A 75 15.99 -23.04 -10.13
N LYS A 76 15.60 -21.93 -10.80
CA LYS A 76 16.57 -20.99 -11.32
C LYS A 76 17.21 -20.20 -10.18
N THR A 77 18.52 -20.00 -10.32
CA THR A 77 19.31 -19.24 -9.36
C THR A 77 19.56 -17.84 -9.88
N LEU A 78 19.26 -16.86 -9.07
CA LEU A 78 19.53 -15.45 -9.31
C LEU A 78 20.70 -15.01 -8.42
N GLU A 79 21.45 -14.03 -8.87
CA GLU A 79 22.41 -13.32 -8.03
C GLU A 79 21.79 -11.99 -7.59
N ASN A 80 21.71 -11.74 -6.30
CA ASN A 80 21.30 -10.43 -5.80
C ASN A 80 22.48 -9.45 -5.76
N GLY A 81 22.19 -8.16 -5.56
CA GLY A 81 23.19 -7.09 -5.54
C GLY A 81 24.33 -7.29 -4.52
N TYR A 82 24.18 -8.21 -3.55
CA TYR A 82 25.21 -8.61 -2.59
C TYR A 82 26.02 -9.82 -3.07
N ARG A 83 25.89 -10.23 -4.34
CA ARG A 83 26.54 -11.41 -4.93
C ARG A 83 26.18 -12.72 -4.23
N LYS A 84 24.99 -12.77 -3.66
CA LYS A 84 24.46 -13.98 -3.03
C LYS A 84 23.59 -14.72 -4.05
N SER A 85 23.85 -16.01 -4.21
CA SER A 85 23.02 -16.88 -5.03
C SER A 85 21.73 -17.22 -4.26
N ILE A 86 20.59 -16.95 -4.86
CA ILE A 86 19.26 -17.22 -4.33
C ILE A 86 18.45 -18.01 -5.34
N THR A 87 17.63 -18.94 -4.89
CA THR A 87 16.92 -19.90 -5.76
C THR A 87 15.42 -19.64 -5.71
N ILE A 88 14.79 -19.59 -6.88
CA ILE A 88 13.32 -19.49 -6.99
C ILE A 88 12.71 -20.84 -6.62
N VAL A 89 11.97 -20.89 -5.52
CA VAL A 89 11.34 -22.12 -5.01
C VAL A 89 9.82 -22.14 -5.19
N SER A 90 9.21 -20.99 -5.41
CA SER A 90 7.76 -20.87 -5.60
C SER A 90 7.43 -19.71 -6.53
N VAL A 91 6.41 -19.91 -7.36
CA VAL A 91 5.79 -18.85 -8.15
C VAL A 91 4.36 -18.64 -7.63
N LEU A 92 4.08 -17.41 -7.24
CA LEU A 92 2.82 -16.99 -6.62
C LEU A 92 1.95 -16.26 -7.64
N GLU A 93 0.64 -16.30 -7.43
CA GLU A 93 -0.28 -15.42 -8.18
C GLU A 93 0.02 -13.95 -7.84
N ASP A 94 -0.17 -13.07 -8.82
CA ASP A 94 0.06 -11.64 -8.65
C ASP A 94 -0.85 -11.05 -7.56
N SER A 95 -0.39 -9.99 -6.92
CA SER A 95 -1.25 -9.21 -6.03
C SER A 95 -2.39 -8.58 -6.81
N PRO A 96 -3.59 -8.55 -6.26
CA PRO A 96 -4.66 -7.71 -6.82
C PRO A 96 -4.19 -6.26 -6.94
N ASN A 97 -4.50 -5.59 -8.07
CA ASN A 97 -4.07 -4.20 -8.33
C ASN A 97 -4.49 -3.18 -7.25
N ASN A 98 -5.49 -3.52 -6.45
CA ASN A 98 -5.95 -2.71 -5.32
C ASN A 98 -5.30 -3.09 -3.99
N SER A 99 -4.34 -4.01 -3.97
CA SER A 99 -3.57 -4.36 -2.78
C SER A 99 -2.50 -3.30 -2.49
N MET A 100 -2.27 -3.03 -1.23
CA MET A 100 -1.14 -2.23 -0.76
C MET A 100 0.16 -3.05 -0.62
N MET A 101 0.04 -4.38 -0.72
CA MET A 101 1.13 -5.33 -0.59
C MET A 101 1.45 -5.86 -1.98
N GLN A 102 2.19 -5.06 -2.74
CA GLN A 102 2.63 -5.45 -4.07
C GLN A 102 4.14 -5.62 -4.03
N ALA A 103 4.59 -6.79 -4.42
CA ALA A 103 6.00 -7.07 -4.63
C ALA A 103 6.14 -8.06 -5.77
N ASP A 104 7.26 -8.00 -6.46
CA ASP A 104 7.65 -8.94 -7.51
C ASP A 104 8.41 -10.13 -6.93
N VAL A 105 9.21 -9.86 -5.89
CA VAL A 105 10.11 -10.83 -5.26
C VAL A 105 9.94 -10.77 -3.74
N TYR A 106 9.82 -11.94 -3.12
CA TYR A 106 9.78 -12.11 -1.67
C TYR A 106 11.01 -12.86 -1.22
N GLU A 107 11.73 -12.29 -0.26
CA GLU A 107 12.87 -12.92 0.43
C GLU A 107 12.55 -13.07 1.92
N LEU A 108 13.11 -14.10 2.56
CA LEU A 108 13.03 -14.20 4.02
C LEU A 108 13.94 -13.16 4.68
N ASP A 109 13.39 -12.48 5.67
CA ASP A 109 14.14 -11.52 6.45
C ASP A 109 15.12 -12.26 7.39
N LYS A 110 16.40 -12.01 7.15
CA LYS A 110 17.49 -12.41 8.05
C LYS A 110 17.42 -11.78 9.44
N PHE A 111 16.68 -10.70 9.47
CA PHE A 111 16.71 -9.73 10.54
C PHE A 111 16.15 -10.26 11.86
N ASP A 112 15.28 -11.26 11.81
CA ASP A 112 14.56 -11.73 12.98
C ASP A 112 15.47 -12.52 13.97
N ARG A 113 16.45 -13.25 13.49
CA ARG A 113 17.35 -14.03 14.36
C ARG A 113 18.57 -13.27 14.89
N ASP A 114 19.09 -12.36 14.08
CA ASP A 114 20.29 -11.58 14.45
C ASP A 114 19.97 -10.24 15.13
N ARG A 115 18.73 -9.81 15.07
CA ARG A 115 18.29 -8.49 15.59
C ARG A 115 18.11 -8.46 17.10
N GLU A 116 17.61 -9.51 17.71
CA GLU A 116 17.51 -9.57 19.18
C GLU A 116 18.86 -9.29 19.87
N ASN A 117 19.96 -9.63 19.18
CA ASN A 117 21.31 -9.42 19.69
C ASN A 117 21.94 -8.07 19.31
N ARG A 118 21.35 -7.30 18.41
CA ARG A 118 21.96 -6.04 17.88
C ARG A 118 21.24 -4.77 18.25
N ILE A 119 20.00 -4.83 18.72
CA ILE A 119 19.28 -3.61 19.14
C ILE A 119 19.70 -3.26 20.56
N THR A 120 20.95 -2.86 20.72
CA THR A 120 21.48 -2.29 21.96
C THR A 120 21.57 -0.79 21.93
N ASP A 121 21.31 -0.16 20.77
CA ASP A 121 21.47 1.29 20.58
C ASP A 121 20.11 1.94 20.23
N GLU A 122 19.71 2.95 21.02
CA GLU A 122 18.48 3.74 20.83
C GLU A 122 18.34 4.33 19.42
N LYS A 123 19.48 4.64 18.76
CA LYS A 123 19.49 5.20 17.42
C LYS A 123 19.03 4.23 16.34
N GLN A 124 19.14 2.93 16.57
CA GLN A 124 18.74 1.92 15.58
C GLN A 124 17.23 1.77 15.48
N TRP A 125 16.48 2.05 16.54
CA TRP A 125 15.01 2.06 16.51
C TRP A 125 14.43 3.13 15.59
N ALA A 126 15.12 4.24 15.43
CA ALA A 126 14.70 5.34 14.56
C ALA A 126 14.90 5.06 13.05
N LEU A 127 15.69 4.02 12.72
CA LEU A 127 16.00 3.64 11.34
C LEU A 127 15.13 2.50 10.82
N LEU A 128 14.11 2.07 11.60
CA LEU A 128 13.25 0.95 11.23
C LEU A 128 12.18 1.39 10.21
N ASN A 129 12.43 1.10 8.95
CA ASN A 129 11.42 1.18 7.89
C ASN A 129 10.67 -0.16 7.75
N THR A 130 10.11 -0.64 8.86
CA THR A 130 9.44 -1.94 8.94
C THR A 130 7.95 -1.75 9.22
N LYS A 131 7.10 -2.41 8.43
CA LYS A 131 5.67 -2.51 8.69
C LYS A 131 5.42 -3.75 9.53
N ILE A 132 4.84 -3.60 10.71
CA ILE A 132 4.54 -4.72 11.61
C ILE A 132 3.02 -4.92 11.60
N TYR A 133 2.60 -6.15 11.34
CA TYR A 133 1.21 -6.57 11.40
C TYR A 133 0.97 -7.47 12.61
N LEU A 134 -0.13 -7.22 13.30
CA LEU A 134 -0.50 -7.93 14.51
C LEU A 134 -1.84 -8.62 14.31
N LEU A 135 -1.91 -9.91 14.55
CA LEU A 135 -3.16 -10.63 14.71
C LEU A 135 -3.50 -10.67 16.19
N LEU A 136 -4.48 -9.90 16.58
CA LEU A 136 -4.93 -9.81 17.96
C LEU A 136 -5.99 -10.87 18.25
N ALA A 137 -5.98 -11.41 19.47
CA ALA A 137 -7.05 -12.29 19.92
C ALA A 137 -8.40 -11.55 19.93
N PRO A 138 -9.52 -12.25 19.73
CA PRO A 138 -10.84 -11.65 19.81
C PRO A 138 -11.07 -10.99 21.17
N ASN A 139 -11.76 -9.85 21.17
CA ASN A 139 -12.12 -9.08 22.36
C ASN A 139 -10.97 -8.33 23.08
N ILE A 140 -9.80 -8.15 22.46
CA ILE A 140 -8.77 -7.29 23.02
C ILE A 140 -9.21 -5.81 22.95
N ASN A 141 -9.06 -5.11 24.07
CA ASN A 141 -9.23 -3.65 24.11
C ASN A 141 -7.99 -2.99 23.48
N ILE A 142 -8.15 -2.52 22.23
CA ILE A 142 -7.07 -1.93 21.43
C ILE A 142 -6.44 -0.73 22.13
N LYS A 143 -7.25 0.17 22.74
CA LYS A 143 -6.72 1.36 23.42
C LYS A 143 -5.90 1.01 24.67
N ALA A 144 -6.33 -0.01 25.42
CA ALA A 144 -5.58 -0.48 26.57
C ALA A 144 -4.26 -1.14 26.16
N PHE A 145 -4.29 -1.85 25.03
CA PHE A 145 -3.10 -2.49 24.46
C PHE A 145 -2.11 -1.44 23.91
N GLU A 146 -2.56 -0.44 23.17
CA GLU A 146 -1.73 0.69 22.73
C GLU A 146 -1.05 1.40 23.91
N LYS A 147 -1.84 1.70 24.96
CA LYS A 147 -1.29 2.32 26.17
C LYS A 147 -0.19 1.47 26.81
N LYS A 148 -0.39 0.14 26.85
CA LYS A 148 0.59 -0.79 27.41
C LYS A 148 1.88 -0.83 26.59
N ILE A 149 1.78 -0.88 25.26
CA ILE A 149 2.96 -0.85 24.37
C ILE A 149 3.73 0.47 24.55
N ASN A 150 3.02 1.59 24.51
CA ASN A 150 3.68 2.90 24.63
C ASN A 150 4.30 3.11 26.03
N SER A 151 3.68 2.62 27.10
CA SER A 151 4.31 2.68 28.44
C SER A 151 5.57 1.81 28.50
N TYR A 152 5.57 0.64 27.86
CA TYR A 152 6.75 -0.23 27.79
C TYR A 152 7.93 0.46 27.07
N ILE A 153 7.66 1.16 25.94
CA ILE A 153 8.69 1.90 25.20
C ILE A 153 9.29 3.01 26.07
N VAL A 154 8.46 3.76 26.81
CA VAL A 154 8.92 4.83 27.70
C VAL A 154 9.72 4.28 28.88
N GLU A 155 9.27 3.16 29.47
CA GLU A 155 9.91 2.53 30.63
C GLU A 155 11.30 1.99 30.32
N HIS A 156 11.49 1.47 29.09
CA HIS A 156 12.78 0.92 28.64
C HIS A 156 13.67 1.96 27.93
N GLU A 157 13.33 3.23 28.01
CA GLU A 157 14.09 4.37 27.47
C GLU A 157 14.44 4.31 25.97
N TYR A 158 13.75 3.45 25.21
CA TYR A 158 14.10 3.23 23.82
C TYR A 158 13.99 4.48 22.92
N ASN A 159 13.00 5.30 23.12
CA ASN A 159 12.91 6.67 22.57
C ASN A 159 11.63 7.36 23.07
N LYS A 160 11.76 8.40 23.87
CA LYS A 160 10.61 9.16 24.42
C LYS A 160 9.77 9.89 23.35
N SER A 161 10.31 10.00 22.14
CA SER A 161 9.64 10.68 21.01
C SER A 161 8.83 9.73 20.12
N ILE A 162 8.91 8.41 20.31
CA ILE A 162 8.18 7.44 19.50
C ILE A 162 6.83 7.14 20.16
N LEU A 163 5.77 7.35 19.41
CA LEU A 163 4.41 6.94 19.77
C LEU A 163 3.92 5.90 18.76
N LEU A 164 3.68 4.68 19.23
CA LEU A 164 3.08 3.62 18.42
C LEU A 164 1.56 3.72 18.45
N LYS A 165 0.96 3.66 17.28
CA LYS A 165 -0.49 3.64 17.09
C LYS A 165 -0.89 2.37 16.33
N LEU A 166 -1.90 1.67 16.83
CA LEU A 166 -2.49 0.55 16.13
C LEU A 166 -3.55 1.05 15.14
N VAL A 167 -3.41 0.66 13.91
CA VAL A 167 -4.36 1.02 12.84
C VAL A 167 -4.98 -0.26 12.30
N PRO A 168 -6.33 -0.37 12.26
CA PRO A 168 -6.97 -1.49 11.60
C PRO A 168 -6.49 -1.62 10.15
N LEU A 169 -6.26 -2.84 9.67
CA LEU A 169 -5.77 -3.08 8.30
C LEU A 169 -6.68 -2.45 7.24
N THR A 170 -8.00 -2.40 7.51
CA THR A 170 -9.00 -1.74 6.65
C THR A 170 -8.79 -0.23 6.53
N ASP A 171 -8.21 0.39 7.54
CA ASP A 171 -8.07 1.83 7.63
C ASP A 171 -6.66 2.33 7.26
N VAL A 172 -5.71 1.42 7.07
CA VAL A 172 -4.31 1.76 6.73
C VAL A 172 -4.24 2.63 5.48
N ARG A 173 -5.06 2.34 4.46
CA ARG A 173 -5.11 3.12 3.21
C ARG A 173 -5.49 4.59 3.42
N HIS A 174 -6.20 4.90 4.50
CA HIS A 174 -6.71 6.23 4.83
C HIS A 174 -5.95 6.89 5.97
N THR A 175 -4.95 6.20 6.53
CA THR A 175 -4.18 6.70 7.66
C THR A 175 -2.95 7.45 7.17
N PHE A 176 -2.72 8.63 7.78
CA PHE A 176 -1.58 9.49 7.45
C PHE A 176 -0.25 8.73 7.63
N GLY A 177 0.64 8.81 6.65
CA GLY A 177 1.98 8.21 6.72
C GLY A 177 2.17 6.89 5.96
N SER A 178 1.13 6.32 5.35
CA SER A 178 1.35 5.25 4.37
C SER A 178 1.70 5.85 3.01
N GLU A 179 2.65 5.28 2.30
CA GLU A 179 3.10 5.75 0.98
C GLU A 179 1.98 5.83 -0.07
N LEU A 180 0.86 5.15 0.18
CA LEU A 180 -0.32 5.07 -0.69
C LEU A 180 -1.56 5.75 -0.08
N THR A 181 -1.40 6.67 0.87
CA THR A 181 -2.55 7.38 1.41
C THR A 181 -3.17 8.29 0.38
N PHE A 182 -4.31 7.89 -0.14
CA PHE A 182 -5.28 8.86 -0.64
C PHE A 182 -5.72 9.69 0.56
N ASN A 183 -5.18 10.88 0.67
CA ASN A 183 -5.56 11.79 1.72
C ASN A 183 -7.03 12.16 1.53
N LEU A 184 -7.91 11.57 2.35
CA LEU A 184 -9.36 11.83 2.33
C LEU A 184 -9.66 13.34 2.42
N SER A 185 -8.75 14.12 3.00
CA SER A 185 -8.85 15.58 3.03
C SER A 185 -8.81 16.19 1.63
N TYR A 186 -7.97 15.67 0.73
CA TYR A 186 -7.95 16.15 -0.66
C TYR A 186 -9.25 15.82 -1.39
N ILE A 187 -9.75 14.58 -1.25
CA ILE A 187 -11.02 14.16 -1.85
C ILE A 187 -12.14 15.06 -1.36
N ARG A 188 -12.21 15.29 -0.04
CA ARG A 188 -13.19 16.18 0.56
C ARG A 188 -13.09 17.61 0.05
N THR A 189 -11.88 18.15 -0.05
CA THR A 189 -11.63 19.50 -0.57
C THR A 189 -12.06 19.61 -2.04
N PHE A 190 -11.67 18.65 -2.88
CA PHE A 190 -12.07 18.62 -4.29
C PHE A 190 -13.58 18.49 -4.45
N THR A 191 -14.24 17.66 -3.64
CA THR A 191 -15.70 17.51 -3.67
C THR A 191 -16.40 18.81 -3.31
N VAL A 192 -15.97 19.49 -2.23
CA VAL A 192 -16.55 20.80 -1.83
C VAL A 192 -16.33 21.85 -2.90
N THR A 193 -15.12 21.94 -3.46
CA THR A 193 -14.79 22.89 -4.53
C THR A 193 -15.61 22.61 -5.79
N GLY A 194 -15.76 21.35 -6.17
CA GLY A 194 -16.59 20.95 -7.31
C GLY A 194 -18.06 21.33 -7.11
N LEU A 195 -18.60 21.14 -5.91
CA LEU A 195 -19.98 21.54 -5.58
C LEU A 195 -20.16 23.05 -5.65
N LEU A 196 -19.20 23.83 -5.16
CA LEU A 196 -19.23 25.29 -5.26
C LEU A 196 -19.20 25.78 -6.71
N LEU A 197 -18.36 25.19 -7.54
CA LEU A 197 -18.31 25.50 -8.98
C LEU A 197 -19.65 25.18 -9.67
N LEU A 198 -20.26 24.06 -9.33
CA LEU A 198 -21.55 23.65 -9.87
C LEU A 198 -22.66 24.65 -9.47
N LEU A 199 -22.64 25.12 -8.23
CA LEU A 199 -23.54 26.17 -7.76
C LEU A 199 -23.31 27.50 -8.53
N CYS A 200 -22.07 27.90 -8.74
CA CYS A 200 -21.76 29.12 -9.51
C CYS A 200 -22.30 29.00 -10.95
N VAL A 201 -22.11 27.86 -11.60
CA VAL A 201 -22.63 27.62 -12.96
C VAL A 201 -24.18 27.67 -12.95
N PHE A 202 -24.81 27.05 -11.95
CA PHE A 202 -26.26 27.06 -11.80
C PHE A 202 -26.80 28.48 -11.64
N PHE A 203 -26.20 29.29 -10.77
CA PHE A 203 -26.61 30.70 -10.60
C PHE A 203 -26.42 31.52 -11.88
N ASN A 204 -25.29 31.32 -12.58
CA ASN A 204 -25.05 32.01 -13.87
C ASN A 204 -26.11 31.64 -14.91
N PHE A 205 -26.40 30.35 -15.04
CA PHE A 205 -27.45 29.85 -15.93
C PHE A 205 -28.84 30.42 -15.57
N THR A 206 -29.17 30.41 -14.27
CA THR A 206 -30.45 30.97 -13.78
C THR A 206 -30.57 32.48 -14.10
N ASN A 207 -29.51 33.24 -13.89
CA ASN A 207 -29.49 34.67 -14.25
C ASN A 207 -29.69 34.88 -15.74
N LEU A 208 -29.07 34.06 -16.59
CA LEU A 208 -29.28 34.15 -18.04
C LEU A 208 -30.71 33.82 -18.45
N LEU A 209 -31.32 32.79 -17.81
CA LEU A 209 -32.73 32.45 -18.06
C LEU A 209 -33.67 33.59 -17.63
N LEU A 210 -33.48 34.11 -16.42
CA LEU A 210 -34.29 35.20 -15.88
C LEU A 210 -34.20 36.44 -16.81
N ASN A 211 -33.02 36.77 -17.28
CA ASN A 211 -32.81 37.90 -18.18
C ASN A 211 -33.53 37.69 -19.52
N ARG A 212 -33.49 36.47 -20.06
CA ARG A 212 -34.25 36.12 -21.29
C ARG A 212 -35.76 36.22 -21.07
N LEU A 213 -36.26 35.71 -19.93
CA LEU A 213 -37.68 35.80 -19.60
C LEU A 213 -38.12 37.26 -19.41
N TYR A 214 -37.29 38.08 -18.76
CA TYR A 214 -37.56 39.49 -18.55
C TYR A 214 -37.67 40.23 -19.91
N LEU A 215 -36.71 40.01 -20.80
CA LEU A 215 -36.74 40.62 -22.17
C LEU A 215 -37.98 40.20 -22.95
N ARG A 216 -38.32 38.91 -22.92
CA ARG A 216 -39.50 38.38 -23.59
C ARG A 216 -40.82 38.98 -23.03
N ASN A 217 -40.90 39.13 -21.73
CA ASN A 217 -42.05 39.76 -21.08
C ASN A 217 -42.16 41.22 -21.46
N LYS A 218 -41.02 41.93 -21.60
CA LYS A 218 -41.01 43.33 -22.07
C LYS A 218 -41.47 43.47 -23.50
N GLU A 219 -41.04 42.56 -24.39
CA GLU A 219 -41.52 42.52 -25.77
C GLU A 219 -43.04 42.25 -25.87
N MET A 220 -43.55 41.30 -25.09
CA MET A 220 -44.98 40.99 -25.07
C MET A 220 -45.80 42.19 -24.57
N LYS A 221 -45.35 42.89 -23.51
CA LYS A 221 -46.01 44.09 -23.02
C LYS A 221 -46.02 45.24 -24.06
N LEU A 222 -44.92 45.39 -24.80
CA LEU A 222 -44.84 46.39 -25.88
C LEU A 222 -45.78 46.02 -27.03
N ARG A 223 -45.87 44.78 -27.46
CA ARG A 223 -46.81 44.32 -28.49
C ARG A 223 -48.24 44.52 -28.09
N ASN A 224 -48.60 44.19 -26.85
CA ASN A 224 -49.95 44.42 -26.34
C ASN A 224 -50.29 45.91 -26.27
N ALA A 225 -49.35 46.80 -25.94
CA ALA A 225 -49.55 48.23 -25.89
C ALA A 225 -49.75 48.90 -27.29
N ILE A 226 -49.25 48.26 -28.34
CA ILE A 226 -49.37 48.74 -29.75
C ILE A 226 -50.60 48.11 -30.44
N GLY A 227 -51.40 47.28 -29.74
CA GLY A 227 -52.61 46.66 -30.32
C GLY A 227 -52.35 45.51 -31.28
N ALA A 228 -51.18 44.93 -31.29
CA ALA A 228 -50.89 43.73 -32.08
C ALA A 228 -51.43 42.48 -31.29
N ASP A 229 -52.65 42.09 -31.62
CA ASP A 229 -53.19 40.77 -31.23
C ASP A 229 -52.33 39.66 -31.84
N ILE A 230 -52.13 38.61 -31.02
CA ILE A 230 -51.38 37.39 -31.39
C ILE A 230 -52.25 36.51 -32.27
#